data_c411a3377387029d2b4bd490c65978b4
#
_entry.id   c411a3377387029d2b4bd490c65978b4
#
_cell.length_a   1.000
_cell.length_b   1.000
_cell.length_c   1.000
_cell.angle_alpha   90.00
_cell.angle_beta   90.00
_cell.angle_gamma   90.00
#
_symmetry.space_group_name_H-M   'P 1'
#
loop_
_entity.id
_entity.type
_entity.pdbx_description
1 polymer ?
#
loop_
_entity_poly.entity_id
_entity_poly.type
_entity_poly.pdbx_seq_one_letter_code
_entity_poly.pdbx_strand_id
1 'polypeptide(L)'
;MDHSISRRQFLKASGLAAAGACAAGLLTSCGGSSSAGSTGSAASGTVDTSKYTILYSSQPATLNYLTTATDLEMVVGANCVDTLVEYDNKGVMREGLATSWDWDADTLTWTFHLREENWVDNNGEVVAPVTAQDFVDALKYVLTPDYASSNVG
;
A
#
# COMPACT_ATOMS: atom_id res chain seq x y z
N MET A 1 39.68 1.27 9.17
CA MET A 1 39.03 -0.04 9.29
C MET A 1 37.55 0.21 9.54
N ASP A 2 36.78 0.22 8.49
CA ASP A 2 35.34 0.51 8.53
C ASP A 2 34.59 -0.78 8.87
N HIS A 3 34.07 -0.87 10.09
CA HIS A 3 33.20 -1.97 10.49
C HIS A 3 31.74 -1.57 10.21
N SER A 4 31.29 -1.73 8.99
CA SER A 4 29.87 -1.63 8.69
C SER A 4 29.15 -2.88 9.18
N ILE A 5 28.36 -2.75 10.22
CA ILE A 5 27.53 -3.83 10.75
C ILE A 5 26.34 -4.03 9.82
N SER A 6 26.24 -5.20 9.22
CA SER A 6 25.11 -5.60 8.37
C SER A 6 23.82 -5.68 9.19
N ARG A 7 22.67 -5.27 8.59
CA ARG A 7 21.34 -5.39 9.20
C ARG A 7 21.03 -6.80 9.75
N ARG A 8 21.56 -7.83 9.07
CA ARG A 8 21.43 -9.22 9.47
C ARG A 8 22.23 -9.57 10.73
N GLN A 9 23.38 -8.92 10.95
CA GLN A 9 24.20 -9.08 12.16
C GLN A 9 23.58 -8.36 13.34
N PHE A 10 22.96 -7.19 13.12
CA PHE A 10 22.23 -6.46 14.14
C PHE A 10 21.04 -7.27 14.67
N LEU A 11 20.24 -7.88 13.80
CA LEU A 11 19.10 -8.72 14.19
C LEU A 11 19.53 -10.00 14.93
N LYS A 12 20.69 -10.57 14.62
CA LYS A 12 21.21 -11.73 15.33
C LYS A 12 21.76 -11.37 16.72
N ALA A 13 22.34 -10.18 16.87
CA ALA A 13 22.88 -9.71 18.15
C ALA A 13 21.75 -9.33 19.13
N SER A 14 20.65 -8.74 18.65
CA SER A 14 19.50 -8.40 19.49
C SER A 14 18.69 -9.62 19.94
N GLY A 15 18.69 -10.71 19.16
CA GLY A 15 18.00 -11.96 19.50
C GLY A 15 18.67 -12.75 20.65
N LEU A 16 19.98 -12.61 20.84
CA LEU A 16 20.71 -13.29 21.92
C LEU A 16 20.65 -12.57 23.28
N ALA A 17 20.36 -11.28 23.28
CA ALA A 17 20.20 -10.50 24.51
C ALA A 17 18.88 -10.76 25.27
N ALA A 18 17.86 -11.29 24.57
CA ALA A 18 16.57 -11.57 25.17
C ALA A 18 16.45 -12.93 25.89
N ALA A 19 17.41 -13.84 25.68
CA ALA A 19 17.38 -15.18 26.29
C ALA A 19 18.14 -15.29 27.61
N GLY A 20 18.82 -14.23 28.09
CA GLY A 20 19.71 -14.26 29.23
C GLY A 20 19.22 -13.61 30.53
N ALA A 21 18.01 -13.07 30.60
CA ALA A 21 17.57 -12.23 31.71
C ALA A 21 16.43 -12.80 32.57
N CYS A 22 16.31 -14.13 32.67
CA CYS A 22 15.32 -14.78 33.56
C CYS A 22 15.92 -15.44 34.79
N ALA A 23 17.03 -14.93 35.32
CA ALA A 23 17.50 -15.36 36.65
C ALA A 23 18.24 -14.19 37.32
N ALA A 24 17.58 -13.51 38.23
CA ALA A 24 18.05 -12.96 39.48
C ALA A 24 17.35 -11.65 39.86
N GLY A 25 16.50 -11.74 40.90
CA GLY A 25 16.63 -10.94 42.10
C GLY A 25 16.06 -9.54 42.11
N LEU A 26 14.90 -9.42 42.69
CA LEU A 26 14.56 -8.47 43.76
C LEU A 26 15.55 -7.30 43.96
N LEU A 27 15.21 -6.16 43.47
CA LEU A 27 15.61 -4.89 44.08
C LEU A 27 14.40 -3.96 44.10
N THR A 28 13.75 -3.97 45.26
CA THR A 28 12.85 -2.93 45.73
C THR A 28 13.59 -1.61 45.79
N SER A 29 13.20 -0.63 45.03
CA SER A 29 13.51 0.77 45.31
C SER A 29 12.21 1.55 45.42
N CYS A 30 11.91 1.91 46.64
CA CYS A 30 10.90 2.85 47.05
C CYS A 30 11.26 4.25 46.57
N GLY A 31 10.31 4.99 46.05
CA GLY A 31 10.47 6.44 45.88
C GLY A 31 9.49 7.07 44.87
N GLY A 32 8.32 7.40 45.32
CA GLY A 32 7.57 8.63 45.04
C GLY A 32 7.02 8.94 43.64
N SER A 33 5.69 9.11 43.61
CA SER A 33 4.87 9.97 42.73
C SER A 33 4.48 9.47 41.34
N SER A 34 3.29 8.88 41.32
CA SER A 34 2.19 9.05 40.35
C SER A 34 2.50 9.71 38.98
N SER A 35 2.66 8.91 37.99
CA SER A 35 2.06 9.12 36.66
C SER A 35 1.76 7.76 36.03
N ALA A 36 0.50 7.55 35.68
CA ALA A 36 0.00 6.33 35.05
C ALA A 36 0.68 6.14 33.72
N GLY A 37 1.79 5.42 33.70
CA GLY A 37 2.38 4.88 32.50
C GLY A 37 1.54 3.67 32.06
N SER A 38 0.78 3.81 31.01
CA SER A 38 0.15 2.72 30.29
C SER A 38 1.25 1.74 29.85
N THR A 39 1.47 0.70 30.63
CA THR A 39 2.18 -0.49 30.19
C THR A 39 1.32 -1.15 29.12
N GLY A 40 1.62 -0.84 27.86
CA GLY A 40 1.10 -1.60 26.76
C GLY A 40 1.51 -3.06 26.90
N SER A 41 0.62 -3.89 27.45
CA SER A 41 0.68 -5.32 27.28
C SER A 41 0.77 -5.57 25.78
N ALA A 42 1.92 -6.09 25.34
CA ALA A 42 2.01 -6.70 24.04
C ALA A 42 1.00 -7.86 24.04
N ALA A 43 -0.18 -7.59 23.53
CA ALA A 43 -1.18 -8.62 23.32
C ALA A 43 -0.56 -9.61 22.32
N SER A 44 -0.21 -10.81 22.81
CA SER A 44 0.08 -11.97 21.98
C SER A 44 -1.23 -12.43 21.35
N GLY A 45 -1.83 -11.56 20.54
CA GLY A 45 -2.96 -11.90 19.70
C GLY A 45 -2.46 -12.61 18.46
N THR A 46 -3.06 -13.73 18.11
CA THR A 46 -2.95 -14.31 16.77
C THR A 46 -3.33 -13.22 15.78
N VAL A 47 -2.38 -12.87 14.89
CA VAL A 47 -2.64 -11.91 13.82
C VAL A 47 -3.67 -12.55 12.90
N ASP A 48 -4.83 -11.93 12.77
CA ASP A 48 -5.83 -12.35 11.79
C ASP A 48 -5.34 -11.96 10.40
N THR A 49 -4.80 -12.93 9.67
CA THR A 49 -4.25 -12.73 8.33
C THR A 49 -5.34 -12.58 7.25
N SER A 50 -6.61 -12.74 7.61
CA SER A 50 -7.75 -12.50 6.71
C SER A 50 -8.10 -11.01 6.60
N LYS A 51 -7.50 -10.15 7.44
CA LYS A 51 -7.76 -8.72 7.48
C LYS A 51 -6.50 -7.94 7.17
N TYR A 52 -6.62 -7.06 6.18
CA TYR A 52 -5.62 -6.05 5.88
C TYR A 52 -6.05 -4.73 6.54
N THR A 53 -5.22 -4.20 7.42
CA THR A 53 -5.52 -2.96 8.14
C THR A 53 -4.44 -1.94 7.87
N ILE A 54 -4.84 -0.79 7.37
CA ILE A 54 -3.97 0.39 7.18
C ILE A 54 -4.40 1.47 8.16
N LEU A 55 -3.41 2.13 8.76
CA LEU A 55 -3.64 3.31 9.59
C LEU A 55 -3.37 4.55 8.76
N TYR A 56 -4.36 5.42 8.66
CA TYR A 56 -4.25 6.73 8.01
C TYR A 56 -4.07 7.84 9.04
N SER A 57 -3.37 8.90 8.66
CA SER A 57 -3.18 10.09 9.50
C SER A 57 -4.44 10.94 9.64
N SER A 58 -5.36 10.82 8.69
CA SER A 58 -6.65 11.53 8.67
C SER A 58 -7.65 10.79 7.81
N GLN A 59 -8.90 11.24 7.81
CA GLN A 59 -9.93 10.71 6.91
C GLN A 59 -9.70 11.25 5.49
N PRO A 60 -9.80 10.40 4.43
CA PRO A 60 -9.81 10.86 3.05
C PRO A 60 -10.92 11.88 2.79
N ALA A 61 -10.60 12.95 2.06
CA ALA A 61 -11.59 13.96 1.72
C ALA A 61 -12.57 13.47 0.64
N THR A 62 -12.10 12.59 -0.24
CA THR A 62 -12.87 11.97 -1.32
C THR A 62 -12.33 10.59 -1.62
N LEU A 63 -13.15 9.73 -2.21
CA LEU A 63 -12.69 8.46 -2.79
C LEU A 63 -12.47 8.57 -4.32
N ASN A 64 -12.69 9.76 -4.88
CA ASN A 64 -12.47 10.00 -6.31
C ASN A 64 -11.00 10.33 -6.57
N TYR A 65 -10.15 9.29 -6.65
CA TYR A 65 -8.72 9.40 -6.94
C TYR A 65 -8.41 10.01 -8.32
N LEU A 66 -9.39 10.07 -9.23
CA LEU A 66 -9.21 10.71 -10.55
C LEU A 66 -9.14 12.24 -10.48
N THR A 67 -9.63 12.85 -9.41
CA THR A 67 -9.64 14.31 -9.24
C THR A 67 -8.63 14.82 -8.23
N THR A 68 -8.04 13.94 -7.41
CA THR A 68 -7.11 14.31 -6.35
C THR A 68 -5.71 13.77 -6.64
N ALA A 69 -4.69 14.49 -6.18
CA ALA A 69 -3.29 14.06 -6.22
C ALA A 69 -2.70 13.92 -4.80
N THR A 70 -3.54 13.77 -3.77
CA THR A 70 -3.06 13.61 -2.40
C THR A 70 -2.70 12.15 -2.10
N ASP A 71 -1.63 11.94 -1.34
CA ASP A 71 -1.12 10.60 -1.01
C ASP A 71 -2.17 9.73 -0.33
N LEU A 72 -3.04 10.34 0.48
CA LEU A 72 -4.03 9.63 1.27
C LEU A 72 -5.07 8.92 0.40
N GLU A 73 -5.65 9.65 -0.56
CA GLU A 73 -6.63 9.11 -1.51
C GLU A 73 -5.97 8.16 -2.52
N MET A 74 -4.75 8.46 -2.95
CA MET A 74 -3.99 7.59 -3.86
C MET A 74 -3.68 6.24 -3.23
N VAL A 75 -3.34 6.18 -1.94
CA VAL A 75 -3.13 4.90 -1.24
C VAL A 75 -4.42 4.08 -1.17
N VAL A 76 -5.58 4.72 -0.94
CA VAL A 76 -6.88 4.02 -0.99
C VAL A 76 -7.13 3.49 -2.40
N GLY A 77 -6.97 4.32 -3.43
CA GLY A 77 -7.14 3.93 -4.83
C GLY A 77 -6.25 2.75 -5.22
N ALA A 78 -4.97 2.78 -4.87
CA ALA A 78 -4.01 1.71 -5.17
C ALA A 78 -4.33 0.35 -4.52
N ASN A 79 -5.19 0.33 -3.49
CA ASN A 79 -5.65 -0.92 -2.87
C ASN A 79 -7.02 -1.38 -3.38
N CYS A 80 -7.68 -0.59 -4.21
CA CYS A 80 -9.04 -0.88 -4.68
C CYS A 80 -9.15 -1.02 -6.20
N VAL A 81 -8.16 -0.52 -6.96
CA VAL A 81 -8.22 -0.42 -8.42
C VAL A 81 -6.92 -0.93 -9.03
N ASP A 82 -7.04 -1.88 -9.95
CA ASP A 82 -5.91 -2.34 -10.75
C ASP A 82 -5.62 -1.36 -11.90
N THR A 83 -4.35 -1.28 -12.28
CA THR A 83 -3.88 -0.47 -13.41
C THR A 83 -3.62 -1.33 -14.64
N LEU A 84 -3.40 -0.68 -15.81
CA LEU A 84 -3.00 -1.40 -17.03
C LEU A 84 -1.71 -2.20 -16.82
N VAL A 85 -0.73 -1.57 -16.21
CA VAL A 85 0.59 -2.16 -15.90
C VAL A 85 1.00 -1.76 -14.49
N GLU A 86 1.82 -2.57 -13.87
CA GLU A 86 2.35 -2.34 -12.52
C GLU A 86 3.87 -2.28 -12.54
N TYR A 87 4.46 -1.79 -11.46
CA TYR A 87 5.90 -1.84 -11.24
C TYR A 87 6.22 -2.70 -10.03
N ASP A 88 7.15 -3.63 -10.20
CA ASP A 88 7.66 -4.40 -9.09
C ASP A 88 8.58 -3.54 -8.17
N ASN A 89 9.03 -4.12 -7.07
CA ASN A 89 9.90 -3.46 -6.10
C ASN A 89 11.29 -3.09 -6.63
N LYS A 90 11.59 -3.41 -7.88
CA LYS A 90 12.84 -3.07 -8.60
C LYS A 90 12.58 -2.02 -9.69
N GLY A 91 11.34 -1.57 -9.85
CA GLY A 91 10.94 -0.65 -10.91
C GLY A 91 10.82 -1.31 -12.29
N VAL A 92 10.66 -2.63 -12.35
CA VAL A 92 10.44 -3.35 -13.62
C VAL A 92 8.93 -3.42 -13.86
N MET A 93 8.52 -3.01 -15.07
CA MET A 93 7.13 -3.06 -15.51
C MET A 93 6.63 -4.51 -15.57
N ARG A 94 5.43 -4.72 -15.02
CA ARG A 94 4.75 -6.01 -14.94
C ARG A 94 3.34 -5.89 -15.49
N GLU A 95 2.76 -7.06 -15.79
CA GLU A 95 1.36 -7.19 -16.17
C GLU A 95 0.45 -6.74 -15.01
N GLY A 96 -0.51 -5.87 -15.32
CA GLY A 96 -1.65 -5.54 -14.49
C GLY A 96 -2.92 -6.06 -15.16
N LEU A 97 -3.84 -5.17 -15.55
CA LEU A 97 -4.99 -5.54 -16.39
C LEU A 97 -4.60 -5.84 -17.84
N ALA A 98 -3.47 -5.28 -18.32
CA ALA A 98 -2.89 -5.65 -19.59
C ALA A 98 -1.94 -6.84 -19.41
N THR A 99 -2.16 -7.92 -20.17
CA THR A 99 -1.30 -9.12 -20.22
C THR A 99 -0.12 -8.98 -21.17
N SER A 100 -0.21 -8.04 -22.10
CA SER A 100 0.86 -7.67 -23.02
C SER A 100 0.61 -6.29 -23.61
N TRP A 101 1.66 -5.72 -24.19
CA TRP A 101 1.58 -4.43 -24.89
C TRP A 101 2.61 -4.38 -26.02
N ASP A 102 2.26 -3.66 -27.06
CA ASP A 102 3.08 -3.47 -28.25
C ASP A 102 3.29 -1.98 -28.52
N TRP A 103 4.46 -1.65 -29.02
CA TRP A 103 4.80 -0.30 -29.48
C TRP A 103 5.10 -0.30 -30.97
N ASP A 104 4.34 0.48 -31.72
CA ASP A 104 4.59 0.75 -33.14
C ASP A 104 5.24 2.14 -33.27
N ALA A 105 6.52 2.13 -33.67
CA ALA A 105 7.31 3.35 -33.81
C ALA A 105 6.93 4.18 -35.06
N ASP A 106 6.36 3.56 -36.09
CA ASP A 106 5.99 4.24 -37.33
C ASP A 106 4.71 5.04 -37.16
N THR A 107 3.76 4.49 -36.40
CA THR A 107 2.48 5.15 -36.09
C THR A 107 2.45 5.82 -34.74
N LEU A 108 3.52 5.69 -33.93
CA LEU A 108 3.61 6.18 -32.54
C LEU A 108 2.44 5.69 -31.66
N THR A 109 2.09 4.42 -31.84
CA THR A 109 0.90 3.83 -31.19
C THR A 109 1.28 2.75 -30.20
N TRP A 110 0.73 2.84 -28.98
CA TRP A 110 0.73 1.76 -28.00
C TRP A 110 -0.56 0.95 -28.10
N THR A 111 -0.43 -0.37 -28.10
CA THR A 111 -1.56 -1.30 -28.04
C THR A 111 -1.45 -2.14 -26.77
N PHE A 112 -2.49 -2.15 -25.92
CA PHE A 112 -2.58 -2.94 -24.71
C PHE A 112 -3.61 -4.05 -24.90
N HIS A 113 -3.24 -5.28 -24.54
CA HIS A 113 -4.12 -6.46 -24.61
C HIS A 113 -4.64 -6.77 -23.21
N LEU A 114 -5.91 -6.53 -22.98
CA LEU A 114 -6.52 -6.69 -21.64
C LEU A 114 -6.89 -8.15 -21.38
N ARG A 115 -6.71 -8.59 -20.12
CA ARG A 115 -7.33 -9.81 -19.61
C ARG A 115 -8.82 -9.59 -19.38
N GLU A 116 -9.58 -10.67 -19.34
CA GLU A 116 -10.97 -10.62 -18.87
C GLU A 116 -10.98 -10.43 -17.36
N GLU A 117 -11.64 -9.37 -16.89
CA GLU A 117 -11.77 -9.01 -15.49
C GLU A 117 -13.09 -8.31 -15.24
N ASN A 118 -13.52 -8.22 -13.97
CA ASN A 118 -14.79 -7.63 -13.60
C ASN A 118 -14.63 -6.56 -12.52
N TRP A 119 -15.47 -5.53 -12.61
CA TRP A 119 -15.74 -4.67 -11.48
C TRP A 119 -16.54 -5.43 -10.43
N VAL A 120 -16.12 -5.33 -9.18
CA VAL A 120 -16.79 -5.95 -8.05
C VAL A 120 -17.19 -4.89 -7.02
N ASP A 121 -18.27 -5.16 -6.29
CA ASP A 121 -18.69 -4.31 -5.18
C ASP A 121 -17.92 -4.62 -3.89
N ASN A 122 -18.29 -3.96 -2.80
CA ASN A 122 -17.69 -4.16 -1.48
C ASN A 122 -17.96 -5.55 -0.85
N ASN A 123 -18.86 -6.35 -1.42
CA ASN A 123 -19.13 -7.73 -1.01
C ASN A 123 -18.40 -8.75 -1.90
N GLY A 124 -17.73 -8.27 -2.97
CA GLY A 124 -17.07 -9.10 -3.97
C GLY A 124 -18.03 -9.61 -5.05
N GLU A 125 -19.24 -9.03 -5.17
CA GLU A 125 -20.19 -9.40 -6.22
C GLU A 125 -19.87 -8.66 -7.52
N VAL A 126 -19.98 -9.39 -8.64
CA VAL A 126 -19.70 -8.83 -9.98
C VAL A 126 -20.76 -7.79 -10.34
N VAL A 127 -20.30 -6.60 -10.68
CA VAL A 127 -21.14 -5.47 -11.09
C VAL A 127 -21.17 -5.33 -12.63
N ALA A 128 -20.00 -5.39 -13.26
CA ALA A 128 -19.84 -5.23 -14.71
C ALA A 128 -18.49 -5.79 -15.18
N PRO A 129 -18.33 -6.16 -16.46
CA PRO A 129 -17.01 -6.47 -17.03
C PRO A 129 -16.15 -5.19 -17.12
N VAL A 130 -14.85 -5.33 -16.91
CA VAL A 130 -13.87 -4.29 -17.20
C VAL A 130 -13.61 -4.26 -18.71
N THR A 131 -13.63 -3.07 -19.29
CA THR A 131 -13.47 -2.88 -20.75
C THR A 131 -12.43 -1.82 -21.06
N ALA A 132 -11.95 -1.79 -22.30
CA ALA A 132 -11.08 -0.70 -22.78
C ALA A 132 -11.76 0.68 -22.70
N GLN A 133 -13.11 0.70 -22.78
CA GLN A 133 -13.87 1.94 -22.68
C GLN A 133 -13.75 2.59 -21.30
N ASP A 134 -13.60 1.81 -20.23
CA ASP A 134 -13.44 2.33 -18.87
C ASP A 134 -12.17 3.18 -18.75
N PHE A 135 -11.07 2.75 -19.39
CA PHE A 135 -9.81 3.53 -19.44
C PHE A 135 -9.97 4.81 -20.26
N VAL A 136 -10.66 4.73 -21.41
CA VAL A 136 -10.94 5.91 -22.23
C VAL A 136 -11.79 6.92 -21.47
N ASP A 137 -12.80 6.47 -20.77
CA ASP A 137 -13.69 7.34 -20.01
C ASP A 137 -13.01 7.94 -18.79
N ALA A 138 -12.16 7.17 -18.10
CA ALA A 138 -11.32 7.69 -17.01
C ALA A 138 -10.38 8.81 -17.51
N LEU A 139 -9.71 8.60 -18.64
CA LEU A 139 -8.84 9.63 -19.24
C LEU A 139 -9.62 10.87 -19.66
N LYS A 140 -10.76 10.71 -20.31
CA LYS A 140 -11.63 11.85 -20.67
C LYS A 140 -12.08 12.60 -19.41
N TYR A 141 -12.46 11.87 -18.37
CA TYR A 141 -12.86 12.46 -17.11
C TYR A 141 -11.74 13.34 -16.52
N VAL A 142 -10.53 12.81 -16.40
CA VAL A 142 -9.37 13.53 -15.88
C VAL A 142 -9.04 14.76 -16.71
N LEU A 143 -9.12 14.67 -18.05
CA LEU A 143 -8.79 15.76 -18.98
C LEU A 143 -9.91 16.80 -19.13
N THR A 144 -11.09 16.56 -18.58
CA THR A 144 -12.21 17.51 -18.68
C THR A 144 -12.04 18.64 -17.67
N PRO A 145 -11.91 19.92 -18.08
CA PRO A 145 -11.63 21.02 -17.18
C PRO A 145 -12.67 21.24 -16.09
N ASP A 146 -13.92 20.90 -16.36
CA ASP A 146 -15.04 21.08 -15.42
C ASP A 146 -14.90 20.21 -14.16
N TYR A 147 -14.13 19.14 -14.22
CA TYR A 147 -13.87 18.26 -13.06
C TYR A 147 -12.67 18.69 -12.22
N ALA A 148 -11.93 19.71 -12.69
CA ALA A 148 -10.79 20.31 -11.97
C ALA A 148 -9.81 19.29 -11.38
N SER A 149 -9.48 18.25 -12.16
CA SER A 149 -8.57 17.20 -11.71
C SER A 149 -7.18 17.77 -11.44
N SER A 150 -6.63 17.49 -10.26
CA SER A 150 -5.25 17.84 -9.92
C SER A 150 -4.21 16.92 -10.59
N ASN A 151 -4.65 15.88 -11.30
CA ASN A 151 -3.78 14.95 -12.02
C ASN A 151 -3.45 15.41 -13.45
N VAL A 152 -3.99 16.56 -13.88
CA VAL A 152 -3.62 17.22 -15.14
C VAL A 152 -2.51 18.19 -14.84
N GLY A 153 -1.32 17.91 -15.33
CA GLY A 153 -0.15 18.78 -15.24
C GLY A 153 -0.02 19.73 -16.42
#